data_6a3beee5be13706b052bd8e0f6781e17
#
_entry.id   6a3beee5be13706b052bd8e0f6781e17
#
_cell.length_a   1.000
_cell.length_b   1.000
_cell.length_c   1.000
_cell.angle_alpha   90.00
_cell.angle_beta   90.00
_cell.angle_gamma   90.00
#
_symmetry.space_group_name_H-M   'P 1'
#
loop_
_entity.id
_entity.type
_entity.pdbx_description
1 polymer ?
#
loop_
_entity_poly.entity_id
_entity_poly.type
_entity_poly.pdbx_seq_one_letter_code
_entity_poly.pdbx_strand_id
1 'polypeptide(L)'
;MHSVERTHVANRTLGNGQGSQRPAGARFRTPASADAQRTSQRATPSPYTRPGTPAGGTRYSSSTNESLYGTGVSHGAVQPAYNRAKPKKSSPIPVIVAVLVVIALVAAIVLFVFPRLFAEPAGGAVEAGQQVTLTVPEGASGDSIASLLSQNHVIDDPSDYYAAVKKLGAETSLKPGDYRFETGQDPIDVVKQLVSGPNIEGAKLTVPEGQTVSQTAELVEKAYGIPAADFIAQAKASAYLADYPFLSEAADDSLEGFLFPKTYSFSAKPTVDQVIRAMLDQYQTDVASALDFEAGRTAIKNRYGVELSNYQVLNLASIVEREGLNAEQRAHVASVFLNRLSGNLTGGVTLLNSDATMMYVTGGAVTADDLKQDSPYNSYKNPGLPPTPICSPSVESIQATLNPTDSNDLYFYITQDKEVFSETYDEHQQSWE
;
A
#
# COMPACT_ATOMS: atom_id res chain seq x y z
N MET A 1 -16.52 18.97 -24.13
CA MET A 1 -17.19 17.79 -24.67
C MET A 1 -16.55 17.48 -26.03
N HIS A 2 -15.49 16.69 -26.00
CA HIS A 2 -14.92 16.06 -27.20
C HIS A 2 -14.82 14.58 -26.85
N SER A 3 -15.77 13.82 -27.40
CA SER A 3 -15.77 12.36 -27.37
C SER A 3 -14.59 11.91 -28.21
N VAL A 4 -13.56 11.38 -27.57
CA VAL A 4 -12.49 10.67 -28.27
C VAL A 4 -13.03 9.28 -28.54
N GLU A 5 -13.37 8.99 -29.79
CA GLU A 5 -13.59 7.64 -30.25
C GLU A 5 -12.33 6.81 -29.99
N ARG A 6 -12.41 5.94 -29.00
CA ARG A 6 -11.36 4.94 -28.75
C ARG A 6 -11.60 3.78 -29.70
N THR A 7 -10.99 3.82 -30.86
CA THR A 7 -10.90 2.66 -31.76
C THR A 7 -9.65 1.88 -31.32
N HIS A 8 -9.81 0.84 -30.52
CA HIS A 8 -8.73 -0.08 -30.20
C HIS A 8 -8.59 -1.10 -31.34
N VAL A 9 -7.65 -0.86 -32.23
CA VAL A 9 -7.25 -1.79 -33.26
C VAL A 9 -6.06 -2.60 -32.77
N ALA A 10 -6.31 -3.64 -31.98
CA ALA A 10 -5.29 -4.63 -31.68
C ALA A 10 -5.17 -5.59 -32.85
N ASN A 11 -4.18 -5.39 -33.69
CA ASN A 11 -3.55 -6.29 -34.65
C ASN A 11 -3.43 -5.81 -36.07
N ARG A 12 -2.35 -5.15 -36.37
CA ARG A 12 -1.73 -5.19 -37.71
C ARG A 12 -0.44 -5.98 -37.64
N THR A 13 -0.39 -7.05 -38.44
CA THR A 13 0.81 -7.83 -38.79
C THR A 13 1.14 -9.07 -37.98
N LEU A 14 0.54 -10.19 -38.37
CA LEU A 14 1.26 -11.46 -38.53
C LEU A 14 1.10 -11.89 -39.99
N GLY A 15 1.75 -11.22 -40.88
CA GLY A 15 1.76 -11.58 -42.29
C GLY A 15 3.10 -11.32 -42.91
N ASN A 16 4.00 -12.30 -42.81
CA ASN A 16 4.95 -12.64 -43.89
C ASN A 16 5.71 -13.91 -43.55
N GLY A 17 5.57 -14.90 -44.39
CA GLY A 17 6.59 -15.92 -44.47
C GLY A 17 6.12 -17.29 -44.84
N GLN A 18 6.02 -17.51 -46.12
CA GLN A 18 6.30 -18.76 -46.85
C GLN A 18 5.32 -19.93 -46.68
N GLY A 19 4.64 -20.18 -47.79
CA GLY A 19 3.94 -21.42 -48.09
C GLY A 19 4.84 -22.63 -47.99
N SER A 20 4.41 -23.62 -47.27
CA SER A 20 4.84 -24.99 -47.50
C SER A 20 3.61 -25.90 -47.54
N GLN A 21 3.60 -26.68 -48.60
CA GLN A 21 2.58 -27.59 -49.06
C GLN A 21 2.15 -28.60 -47.97
N ARG A 22 0.84 -28.82 -47.92
CA ARG A 22 0.23 -29.93 -47.18
C ARG A 22 0.54 -31.26 -47.88
N PRO A 23 0.81 -32.35 -47.16
CA PRO A 23 0.48 -33.68 -47.62
C PRO A 23 -0.85 -34.12 -47.01
N ALA A 24 -1.64 -34.74 -47.89
CA ALA A 24 -2.96 -35.30 -47.63
C ALA A 24 -2.88 -36.61 -46.81
N GLY A 25 -3.86 -36.77 -45.94
CA GLY A 25 -4.50 -38.05 -45.68
C GLY A 25 -3.90 -38.91 -44.56
N ALA A 26 -4.57 -38.91 -43.40
CA ALA A 26 -4.76 -40.15 -42.61
C ALA A 26 -6.04 -40.04 -41.79
N ARG A 27 -7.02 -40.83 -42.19
CA ARG A 27 -8.23 -41.11 -41.41
C ARG A 27 -7.85 -42.04 -40.26
N PHE A 28 -8.20 -41.68 -39.01
CA PHE A 28 -8.26 -42.66 -37.94
C PHE A 28 -9.68 -42.72 -37.36
N ARG A 29 -10.12 -43.97 -37.28
CA ARG A 29 -11.43 -44.44 -36.81
C ARG A 29 -11.55 -44.30 -35.33
N THR A 30 -12.74 -43.94 -34.86
CA THR A 30 -13.28 -44.19 -33.51
C THR A 30 -13.39 -45.66 -33.19
N PRO A 31 -13.25 -46.10 -31.95
CA PRO A 31 -14.03 -47.18 -31.43
C PRO A 31 -14.96 -46.74 -30.27
N ALA A 32 -16.10 -47.49 -30.30
CA ALA A 32 -17.27 -47.30 -29.47
C ALA A 32 -17.10 -47.75 -28.04
N SER A 33 -17.94 -47.13 -27.22
CA SER A 33 -18.53 -47.48 -25.93
C SER A 33 -18.33 -48.92 -25.41
N ALA A 34 -18.02 -49.00 -24.09
CA ALA A 34 -18.47 -50.11 -23.21
C ALA A 34 -18.82 -49.55 -21.83
N ASP A 35 -20.08 -49.76 -21.46
CA ASP A 35 -20.65 -49.68 -20.11
C ASP A 35 -19.96 -50.62 -19.14
N ALA A 36 -19.83 -50.23 -17.88
CA ALA A 36 -20.03 -51.11 -16.72
C ALA A 36 -20.10 -50.32 -15.39
N GLN A 37 -21.29 -50.13 -14.91
CA GLN A 37 -21.87 -50.45 -13.57
C GLN A 37 -21.05 -50.15 -12.30
N ARG A 38 -21.63 -49.24 -11.53
CA ARG A 38 -21.96 -49.26 -10.08
C ARG A 38 -21.25 -50.28 -9.17
N THR A 39 -20.66 -49.75 -8.13
CA THR A 39 -21.08 -50.15 -6.76
C THR A 39 -20.77 -49.06 -5.74
N SER A 40 -21.81 -48.71 -5.01
CA SER A 40 -21.82 -47.92 -3.81
C SER A 40 -21.21 -48.67 -2.62
N GLN A 41 -20.39 -48.03 -1.81
CA GLN A 41 -20.38 -48.31 -0.38
C GLN A 41 -20.07 -47.07 0.43
N ARG A 42 -21.01 -46.81 1.31
CA ARG A 42 -21.13 -45.87 2.39
C ARG A 42 -20.40 -46.41 3.63
N ALA A 43 -19.64 -45.60 4.33
CA ALA A 43 -19.60 -45.60 5.81
C ALA A 43 -18.68 -44.50 6.35
N THR A 44 -19.24 -43.57 7.05
CA THR A 44 -18.69 -42.85 8.20
C THR A 44 -18.74 -43.77 9.43
N PRO A 45 -18.20 -43.48 10.63
CA PRO A 45 -17.69 -42.22 11.15
C PRO A 45 -16.40 -42.32 12.01
N SER A 46 -15.98 -41.15 12.46
CA SER A 46 -15.05 -40.83 13.54
C SER A 46 -15.16 -41.70 14.80
N PRO A 47 -14.11 -41.85 15.66
CA PRO A 47 -14.16 -40.99 16.82
C PRO A 47 -12.79 -40.42 17.34
N TYR A 48 -12.92 -39.28 17.97
CA TYR A 48 -12.14 -38.71 19.07
C TYR A 48 -11.31 -39.70 19.91
N THR A 49 -10.08 -39.28 20.26
CA THR A 49 -9.57 -39.38 21.63
C THR A 49 -8.42 -38.40 21.86
N ARG A 50 -8.66 -37.47 22.77
CA ARG A 50 -7.67 -36.86 23.64
C ARG A 50 -7.52 -37.78 24.87
N PRO A 51 -6.33 -37.89 25.46
CA PRO A 51 -6.09 -37.35 26.78
C PRO A 51 -4.63 -36.84 26.85
N GLY A 52 -4.20 -35.99 27.69
CA GLY A 52 -4.51 -35.58 29.01
C GLY A 52 -3.22 -35.10 29.60
N THR A 53 -3.21 -33.90 30.11
CA THR A 53 -2.18 -33.36 31.02
C THR A 53 -2.08 -34.18 32.28
N PRO A 54 -0.93 -34.19 32.94
CA PRO A 54 -1.01 -33.70 34.31
C PRO A 54 0.06 -32.69 34.68
N ALA A 55 -0.35 -31.91 35.63
CA ALA A 55 0.30 -30.86 36.35
C ALA A 55 1.32 -31.39 37.39
N GLY A 56 2.09 -30.45 37.89
CA GLY A 56 2.89 -30.55 39.12
C GLY A 56 4.31 -30.10 38.81
N GLY A 57 4.88 -29.13 39.35
CA GLY A 57 4.69 -28.47 40.61
C GLY A 57 6.05 -28.31 41.26
N THR A 58 6.31 -27.10 41.75
CA THR A 58 7.20 -26.75 42.86
C THR A 58 8.71 -26.69 42.65
N ARG A 59 9.24 -25.46 42.67
CA ARG A 59 9.87 -24.75 43.81
C ARG A 59 11.34 -25.04 44.08
N TYR A 60 12.08 -23.91 44.24
CA TYR A 60 13.19 -23.64 45.18
C TYR A 60 14.47 -24.44 44.95
N SER A 61 15.65 -23.96 45.12
CA SER A 61 16.25 -22.97 46.01
C SER A 61 17.77 -22.99 45.77
N SER A 62 18.36 -21.85 45.82
CA SER A 62 19.62 -21.45 46.44
C SER A 62 20.63 -22.52 46.92
N SER A 63 21.83 -22.10 46.84
CA SER A 63 22.97 -22.29 47.78
C SER A 63 24.13 -23.10 47.23
N THR A 64 25.21 -22.39 47.12
CA THR A 64 26.39 -22.45 47.98
C THR A 64 27.22 -23.71 47.99
N ASN A 65 28.48 -23.41 47.94
CA ASN A 65 29.60 -24.10 48.55
C ASN A 65 30.37 -25.13 47.76
N GLU A 66 31.53 -24.82 47.75
CA GLU A 66 32.73 -25.24 48.45
C GLU A 66 33.54 -26.28 47.71
N SER A 67 34.73 -25.87 47.44
CA SER A 67 35.94 -26.21 48.16
C SER A 67 36.55 -27.57 47.75
N LEU A 68 37.76 -27.59 47.37
CA LEU A 68 38.84 -28.29 48.11
C LEU A 68 40.09 -28.52 47.30
N TYR A 69 41.19 -28.07 47.90
CA TYR A 69 42.57 -28.62 47.98
C TYR A 69 43.41 -28.63 46.71
N GLY A 70 44.65 -28.31 46.77
CA GLY A 70 45.57 -28.08 47.86
C GLY A 70 46.99 -27.91 47.36
N THR A 71 47.80 -27.45 48.25
CA THR A 71 49.26 -27.61 48.37
C THR A 71 50.11 -26.88 47.33
N GLY A 72 51.06 -26.07 47.62
CA GLY A 72 51.86 -25.82 48.80
C GLY A 72 53.15 -25.17 48.37
N VAL A 73 53.82 -24.56 49.33
CA VAL A 73 55.24 -24.19 49.41
C VAL A 73 55.56 -22.69 49.35
N SER A 74 55.98 -22.32 50.51
CA SER A 74 56.56 -21.08 50.99
C SER A 74 57.75 -20.59 50.16
N HIS A 75 57.99 -19.27 50.18
CA HIS A 75 59.24 -18.64 50.73
C HIS A 75 59.16 -17.10 50.65
N GLY A 76 59.53 -16.48 51.70
CA GLY A 76 60.34 -15.27 51.72
C GLY A 76 59.63 -13.94 51.93
N ALA A 77 59.62 -13.53 53.16
CA ALA A 77 59.30 -12.20 53.56
C ALA A 77 60.29 -11.16 53.05
N VAL A 78 59.79 -10.04 52.53
CA VAL A 78 60.43 -8.72 52.74
C VAL A 78 59.31 -7.68 52.82
N GLN A 79 59.19 -7.07 53.99
CA GLN A 79 58.38 -5.87 54.20
C GLN A 79 59.19 -4.66 53.74
N PRO A 80 58.62 -3.70 53.00
CA PRO A 80 59.11 -2.31 53.12
C PRO A 80 58.17 -1.48 53.98
N ALA A 81 58.79 -0.71 54.76
CA ALA A 81 58.26 0.19 55.78
C ALA A 81 57.24 1.17 55.22
N TYR A 82 56.09 1.20 55.82
CA TYR A 82 55.03 2.18 55.54
C TYR A 82 55.30 3.46 56.31
N ASN A 83 55.79 4.49 55.61
CA ASN A 83 55.86 5.86 56.11
C ASN A 83 54.44 6.47 56.11
N ARG A 84 53.89 6.54 57.28
CA ARG A 84 52.61 7.20 57.55
C ARG A 84 52.80 8.73 57.50
N ALA A 85 52.49 9.33 56.37
CA ALA A 85 52.36 10.78 56.25
C ALA A 85 51.12 11.25 57.02
N LYS A 86 51.27 12.19 57.97
CA LYS A 86 50.14 12.79 58.67
C LYS A 86 49.20 13.51 57.70
N PRO A 87 47.86 13.41 57.86
CA PRO A 87 46.94 14.16 57.02
C PRO A 87 47.07 15.67 57.33
N LYS A 88 47.33 16.45 56.28
CA LYS A 88 47.18 17.91 56.31
C LYS A 88 45.70 18.22 56.52
N LYS A 89 45.36 18.95 57.56
CA LYS A 89 44.02 19.53 57.74
C LYS A 89 43.76 20.48 56.53
N SER A 90 42.95 20.05 55.56
CA SER A 90 42.44 20.94 54.54
C SER A 90 41.42 21.90 55.13
N SER A 91 41.66 23.18 54.97
CA SER A 91 40.75 24.25 55.37
C SER A 91 39.40 24.02 54.66
N PRO A 92 38.25 24.13 55.31
CA PRO A 92 36.93 23.95 54.71
C PRO A 92 36.57 25.11 53.78
N ILE A 93 37.39 26.16 53.70
CA ILE A 93 37.09 27.37 52.87
C ILE A 93 36.85 27.09 51.37
N PRO A 94 37.69 26.27 50.68
CA PRO A 94 37.43 26.05 49.25
C PRO A 94 36.14 25.27 48.96
N VAL A 95 35.70 24.40 49.89
CA VAL A 95 34.43 23.66 49.74
C VAL A 95 33.24 24.59 49.97
N ILE A 96 33.32 25.48 50.92
CA ILE A 96 32.27 26.47 51.22
C ILE A 96 32.13 27.45 50.02
N VAL A 97 33.24 27.91 49.43
CA VAL A 97 33.21 28.78 48.24
C VAL A 97 32.63 28.03 47.03
N ALA A 98 32.98 26.78 46.82
CA ALA A 98 32.42 25.97 45.75
C ALA A 98 30.88 25.76 45.89
N VAL A 99 30.41 25.51 47.12
CA VAL A 99 28.96 25.38 47.38
C VAL A 99 28.24 26.73 47.18
N LEU A 100 28.83 27.85 47.62
CA LEU A 100 28.22 29.16 47.37
C LEU A 100 28.17 29.54 45.87
N VAL A 101 29.18 29.17 45.08
CA VAL A 101 29.17 29.36 43.61
C VAL A 101 28.09 28.51 42.97
N VAL A 102 27.90 27.26 43.38
CA VAL A 102 26.83 26.40 42.86
C VAL A 102 25.45 26.96 43.23
N ILE A 103 25.27 27.42 44.48
CA ILE A 103 24.01 28.05 44.89
C ILE A 103 23.75 29.35 44.11
N ALA A 104 24.77 30.16 43.87
CA ALA A 104 24.63 31.38 43.05
C ALA A 104 24.31 31.06 41.60
N LEU A 105 24.89 30.00 41.02
CA LEU A 105 24.56 29.52 39.66
C LEU A 105 23.13 28.97 39.58
N VAL A 106 22.70 28.18 40.54
CA VAL A 106 21.33 27.70 40.63
C VAL A 106 20.35 28.85 40.83
N ALA A 107 20.66 29.82 41.68
CA ALA A 107 19.84 31.02 41.85
C ALA A 107 19.78 31.87 40.58
N ALA A 108 20.89 31.99 39.83
CA ALA A 108 20.90 32.68 38.55
C ALA A 108 20.07 31.96 37.51
N ILE A 109 20.12 30.61 37.47
CA ILE A 109 19.27 29.79 36.55
C ILE A 109 17.80 29.98 36.94
N VAL A 110 17.45 29.91 38.22
CA VAL A 110 16.06 30.07 38.69
C VAL A 110 15.56 31.50 38.49
N LEU A 111 16.38 32.51 38.64
CA LEU A 111 15.94 33.91 38.53
C LEU A 111 15.99 34.46 37.12
N PHE A 112 16.89 33.98 36.25
CA PHE A 112 17.11 34.53 34.92
C PHE A 112 16.76 33.59 33.74
N VAL A 113 16.87 32.28 33.91
CA VAL A 113 16.61 31.29 32.85
C VAL A 113 15.21 30.72 32.99
N PHE A 114 14.81 30.36 34.21
CA PHE A 114 13.47 29.79 34.47
C PHE A 114 12.32 30.73 34.03
N PRO A 115 12.34 32.06 34.35
CA PRO A 115 11.29 32.96 33.88
C PRO A 115 11.28 33.14 32.36
N ARG A 116 12.44 32.93 31.68
CA ARG A 116 12.50 33.03 30.20
C ARG A 116 12.07 31.76 29.49
N LEU A 117 12.19 30.59 30.15
CA LEU A 117 11.71 29.32 29.63
C LEU A 117 10.21 29.09 29.94
N PHE A 118 9.69 29.77 30.95
CA PHE A 118 8.28 29.70 31.36
C PHE A 118 7.63 31.10 31.40
N ALA A 119 8.24 32.09 30.73
CA ALA A 119 7.49 33.27 30.36
C ALA A 119 6.43 32.79 29.36
N GLU A 120 5.21 32.75 29.80
CA GLU A 120 4.08 32.82 28.88
C GLU A 120 4.42 33.94 27.88
N PRO A 121 4.31 33.71 26.55
CA PRO A 121 4.37 34.81 25.62
C PRO A 121 3.36 35.83 26.11
N ALA A 122 3.81 37.03 26.38
CA ALA A 122 2.96 38.12 26.82
C ALA A 122 1.77 38.14 25.87
N GLY A 123 0.61 37.71 26.37
CA GLY A 123 -0.59 37.60 25.60
C GLY A 123 -0.95 38.96 25.05
N GLY A 124 -0.57 39.23 23.83
CA GLY A 124 -1.35 40.14 23.02
C GLY A 124 -2.74 39.50 22.96
N ALA A 125 -3.77 40.20 23.42
CA ALA A 125 -5.14 39.73 23.32
C ALA A 125 -5.35 39.27 21.88
N VAL A 126 -5.53 37.96 21.68
CA VAL A 126 -5.85 37.41 20.35
C VAL A 126 -7.22 37.98 20.03
N GLU A 127 -7.33 38.72 18.95
CA GLU A 127 -8.62 39.28 18.55
C GLU A 127 -9.60 38.11 18.33
N ALA A 128 -10.79 38.25 18.93
CA ALA A 128 -11.85 37.28 18.74
C ALA A 128 -12.30 37.25 17.25
N GLY A 129 -12.65 36.07 16.74
CA GLY A 129 -13.10 35.91 15.35
C GLY A 129 -12.00 35.59 14.34
N GLN A 130 -10.75 35.33 14.79
CA GLN A 130 -9.72 34.82 13.87
C GLN A 130 -9.91 33.32 13.64
N GLN A 131 -9.81 32.89 12.38
CA GLN A 131 -9.95 31.48 12.03
C GLN A 131 -8.72 30.67 12.49
N VAL A 132 -8.97 29.60 13.24
CA VAL A 132 -7.99 28.66 13.73
C VAL A 132 -8.36 27.25 13.26
N THR A 133 -7.39 26.54 12.69
CA THR A 133 -7.54 25.14 12.29
C THR A 133 -6.92 24.25 13.34
N LEU A 134 -7.71 23.32 13.89
CA LEU A 134 -7.27 22.34 14.91
C LEU A 134 -7.61 20.93 14.50
N THR A 135 -6.67 20.02 14.73
CA THR A 135 -6.89 18.57 14.56
C THR A 135 -7.20 17.94 15.90
N VAL A 136 -8.37 17.32 16.02
CA VAL A 136 -8.73 16.46 17.15
C VAL A 136 -8.33 15.03 16.81
N PRO A 137 -7.30 14.46 17.49
CA PRO A 137 -6.85 13.10 17.20
C PRO A 137 -7.91 12.04 17.48
N GLU A 138 -7.85 10.91 16.79
CA GLU A 138 -8.68 9.76 17.12
C GLU A 138 -8.33 9.24 18.51
N GLY A 139 -9.37 8.99 19.34
CA GLY A 139 -9.20 8.59 20.73
C GLY A 139 -8.76 9.70 21.69
N ALA A 140 -8.78 10.98 21.26
CA ALA A 140 -8.47 12.10 22.15
C ALA A 140 -9.39 12.13 23.38
N SER A 141 -8.80 12.29 24.57
CA SER A 141 -9.57 12.45 25.80
C SER A 141 -10.25 13.83 25.87
N GLY A 142 -11.32 13.97 26.66
CA GLY A 142 -11.94 15.26 26.90
C GLY A 142 -10.95 16.32 27.39
N ASP A 143 -9.98 15.92 28.24
CA ASP A 143 -8.93 16.82 28.73
C ASP A 143 -7.97 17.28 27.64
N SER A 144 -7.63 16.39 26.70
CA SER A 144 -6.82 16.74 25.53
C SER A 144 -7.52 17.72 24.62
N ILE A 145 -8.83 17.53 24.39
CA ILE A 145 -9.67 18.42 23.56
C ILE A 145 -9.79 19.80 24.23
N ALA A 146 -10.11 19.82 25.52
CA ALA A 146 -10.23 21.07 26.29
C ALA A 146 -8.92 21.88 26.27
N SER A 147 -7.80 21.21 26.47
CA SER A 147 -6.46 21.81 26.41
C SER A 147 -6.14 22.33 25.00
N LEU A 148 -6.46 21.57 23.96
CA LEU A 148 -6.25 21.95 22.57
C LEU A 148 -7.02 23.23 22.23
N LEU A 149 -8.29 23.30 22.61
CA LEU A 149 -9.16 24.44 22.35
C LEU A 149 -8.70 25.70 23.07
N SER A 150 -8.33 25.60 24.37
CA SER A 150 -7.90 26.76 25.16
C SER A 150 -6.50 27.25 24.77
N GLN A 151 -5.53 26.36 24.47
CA GLN A 151 -4.21 26.75 24.01
C GLN A 151 -4.22 27.51 22.68
N ASN A 152 -5.23 27.27 21.87
CA ASN A 152 -5.42 27.94 20.59
C ASN A 152 -6.47 29.06 20.66
N HIS A 153 -6.83 29.51 21.87
CA HIS A 153 -7.76 30.61 22.11
C HIS A 153 -9.15 30.46 21.46
N VAL A 154 -9.57 29.23 21.15
CA VAL A 154 -10.93 28.96 20.67
C VAL A 154 -11.94 29.16 21.79
N ILE A 155 -11.55 28.76 23.01
CA ILE A 155 -12.27 29.04 24.27
C ILE A 155 -11.30 29.68 25.25
N ASP A 156 -11.82 30.49 26.19
CA ASP A 156 -10.98 31.17 27.18
C ASP A 156 -10.58 30.24 28.33
N ASP A 157 -11.51 29.41 28.81
CA ASP A 157 -11.28 28.50 29.94
C ASP A 157 -11.71 27.07 29.58
N PRO A 158 -10.84 26.07 29.85
CA PRO A 158 -11.21 24.65 29.69
C PRO A 158 -12.49 24.25 30.40
N SER A 159 -12.85 24.91 31.52
CA SER A 159 -14.09 24.64 32.28
C SER A 159 -15.35 24.90 31.46
N ASP A 160 -15.30 25.85 30.54
CA ASP A 160 -16.43 26.21 29.65
C ASP A 160 -16.74 25.08 28.67
N TYR A 161 -15.71 24.42 28.17
CA TYR A 161 -15.88 23.22 27.36
C TYR A 161 -16.60 22.11 28.11
N TYR A 162 -16.18 21.80 29.35
CA TYR A 162 -16.84 20.76 30.15
C TYR A 162 -18.29 21.10 30.47
N ALA A 163 -18.56 22.38 30.77
CA ALA A 163 -19.92 22.85 31.00
C ALA A 163 -20.79 22.67 29.75
N ALA A 164 -20.24 22.98 28.56
CA ALA A 164 -20.95 22.84 27.28
C ALA A 164 -21.17 21.35 26.93
N VAL A 165 -20.17 20.49 27.11
CA VAL A 165 -20.26 19.02 26.88
C VAL A 165 -21.38 18.44 27.77
N LYS A 166 -21.35 18.75 29.07
CA LYS A 166 -22.38 18.30 30.02
C LYS A 166 -23.79 18.82 29.68
N LYS A 167 -23.88 20.09 29.27
CA LYS A 167 -25.17 20.72 28.91
C LYS A 167 -25.80 20.06 27.69
N LEU A 168 -24.97 19.62 26.75
CA LEU A 168 -25.41 18.99 25.49
C LEU A 168 -25.48 17.46 25.58
N GLY A 169 -25.05 16.84 26.70
CA GLY A 169 -24.94 15.39 26.84
C GLY A 169 -24.00 14.75 25.78
N ALA A 170 -22.90 15.44 25.45
CA ALA A 170 -22.06 15.12 24.31
C ALA A 170 -20.82 14.29 24.64
N GLU A 171 -20.73 13.73 25.87
CA GLU A 171 -19.52 13.07 26.42
C GLU A 171 -18.97 11.95 25.50
N THR A 172 -19.84 11.27 24.78
CA THR A 172 -19.47 10.13 23.91
C THR A 172 -19.72 10.39 22.42
N SER A 173 -20.11 11.62 22.06
CA SER A 173 -20.56 11.96 20.70
C SER A 173 -19.58 12.84 19.93
N LEU A 174 -18.46 13.18 20.55
CA LEU A 174 -17.43 14.02 19.92
C LEU A 174 -16.68 13.21 18.88
N LYS A 175 -16.50 13.80 17.71
CA LYS A 175 -15.83 13.13 16.57
C LYS A 175 -14.41 13.64 16.40
N PRO A 176 -13.44 12.77 16.07
CA PRO A 176 -12.10 13.20 15.70
C PRO A 176 -12.09 13.83 14.31
N GLY A 177 -11.03 14.56 14.00
CA GLY A 177 -10.80 15.16 12.67
C GLY A 177 -10.41 16.62 12.73
N ASP A 178 -10.40 17.29 11.59
CA ASP A 178 -10.00 18.68 11.47
C ASP A 178 -11.17 19.64 11.51
N TYR A 179 -11.00 20.63 12.34
CA TYR A 179 -12.00 21.63 12.60
C TYR A 179 -11.46 23.02 12.35
N ARG A 180 -12.29 23.86 11.76
CA ARG A 180 -12.09 25.30 11.69
C ARG A 180 -12.97 25.94 12.74
N PHE A 181 -12.34 26.56 13.72
CA PHE A 181 -12.97 27.34 14.77
C PHE A 181 -12.61 28.81 14.61
N GLU A 182 -13.22 29.64 15.40
CA GLU A 182 -12.84 31.04 15.58
C GLU A 182 -12.33 31.25 17.00
N THR A 183 -11.36 32.16 17.19
CA THR A 183 -10.90 32.54 18.52
C THR A 183 -12.04 33.23 19.29
N GLY A 184 -12.23 32.87 20.58
CA GLY A 184 -13.30 33.37 21.41
C GLY A 184 -14.70 32.88 21.00
N GLN A 185 -14.80 31.71 20.33
CA GLN A 185 -16.07 31.13 19.91
C GLN A 185 -16.88 30.64 21.13
N ASP A 186 -18.24 30.75 21.06
CA ASP A 186 -19.12 30.23 22.11
C ASP A 186 -18.88 28.72 22.35
N PRO A 187 -18.57 28.30 23.60
CA PRO A 187 -18.21 26.90 23.91
C PRO A 187 -19.32 25.90 23.53
N ILE A 188 -20.61 26.31 23.56
CA ILE A 188 -21.70 25.44 23.12
C ILE A 188 -21.65 25.20 21.63
N ASP A 189 -21.31 26.22 20.84
CA ASP A 189 -21.23 26.08 19.38
C ASP A 189 -19.97 25.30 18.99
N VAL A 190 -18.85 25.44 19.73
CA VAL A 190 -17.67 24.59 19.60
C VAL A 190 -18.02 23.11 19.81
N VAL A 191 -18.74 22.78 20.90
CA VAL A 191 -19.13 21.39 21.16
C VAL A 191 -20.13 20.87 20.14
N LYS A 192 -21.10 21.70 19.67
CA LYS A 192 -21.99 21.30 18.56
C LYS A 192 -21.20 20.96 17.28
N GLN A 193 -20.18 21.73 16.95
CA GLN A 193 -19.31 21.43 15.82
C GLN A 193 -18.58 20.10 16.00
N LEU A 194 -18.01 19.85 17.19
CA LEU A 194 -17.35 18.57 17.51
C LEU A 194 -18.31 17.38 17.42
N VAL A 195 -19.58 17.54 17.80
CA VAL A 195 -20.63 16.50 17.66
C VAL A 195 -21.03 16.31 16.20
N SER A 196 -21.17 17.40 15.44
CA SER A 196 -21.52 17.35 14.02
C SER A 196 -20.43 16.65 13.19
N GLY A 197 -19.19 16.81 13.61
CA GLY A 197 -18.00 16.26 12.95
C GLY A 197 -17.15 17.33 12.27
N PRO A 198 -16.03 16.93 11.69
CA PRO A 198 -15.09 17.81 11.02
C PRO A 198 -15.80 18.75 10.05
N ASN A 199 -15.49 20.04 10.13
CA ASN A 199 -16.08 21.08 9.26
C ASN A 199 -15.08 21.65 8.25
N ILE A 200 -13.88 21.12 8.24
CA ILE A 200 -12.96 21.28 7.13
C ILE A 200 -13.29 20.14 6.18
N GLU A 201 -13.87 20.45 5.04
CA GLU A 201 -13.91 19.47 3.96
C GLU A 201 -12.47 19.16 3.60
N GLY A 202 -12.00 18.00 4.03
CA GLY A 202 -10.69 17.47 3.64
C GLY A 202 -10.63 17.47 2.12
N ALA A 203 -9.53 17.92 1.55
CA ALA A 203 -9.36 17.88 0.12
C ALA A 203 -9.48 16.41 -0.33
N LYS A 204 -10.43 16.14 -1.23
CA LYS A 204 -10.67 14.82 -1.78
C LYS A 204 -9.79 14.60 -3.00
N LEU A 205 -9.16 13.45 -3.06
CA LEU A 205 -8.44 12.95 -4.23
C LEU A 205 -9.24 11.77 -4.80
N THR A 206 -9.79 11.92 -5.99
CA THR A 206 -10.35 10.79 -6.72
C THR A 206 -9.35 10.34 -7.77
N VAL A 207 -8.88 9.10 -7.64
CA VAL A 207 -8.00 8.44 -8.61
C VAL A 207 -8.84 7.40 -9.35
N PRO A 208 -9.15 7.63 -10.62
CA PRO A 208 -9.85 6.66 -11.45
C PRO A 208 -9.01 5.40 -11.68
N GLU A 209 -9.65 4.33 -12.10
CA GLU A 209 -9.00 3.12 -12.57
C GLU A 209 -8.18 3.38 -13.84
N GLY A 210 -7.16 2.57 -14.06
CA GLY A 210 -6.31 2.68 -15.24
C GLY A 210 -5.37 3.89 -15.27
N GLN A 211 -5.14 4.58 -14.13
CA GLN A 211 -4.15 5.65 -14.06
C GLN A 211 -2.74 5.11 -13.86
N THR A 212 -1.76 5.74 -14.49
CA THR A 212 -0.35 5.50 -14.24
C THR A 212 0.12 6.23 -12.99
N VAL A 213 1.31 5.89 -12.47
CA VAL A 213 1.95 6.67 -11.38
C VAL A 213 2.08 8.15 -11.77
N SER A 214 2.45 8.46 -13.02
CA SER A 214 2.57 9.83 -13.51
C SER A 214 1.23 10.57 -13.52
N GLN A 215 0.18 9.93 -14.02
CA GLN A 215 -1.16 10.51 -14.04
C GLN A 215 -1.73 10.67 -12.61
N THR A 216 -1.44 9.73 -11.72
CA THR A 216 -1.81 9.85 -10.31
C THR A 216 -1.09 11.03 -9.67
N ALA A 217 0.19 11.25 -9.97
CA ALA A 217 0.96 12.40 -9.49
C ALA A 217 0.34 13.74 -9.93
N GLU A 218 -0.13 13.85 -11.17
CA GLU A 218 -0.83 15.03 -11.68
C GLU A 218 -2.16 15.28 -10.93
N LEU A 219 -2.90 14.21 -10.61
CA LEU A 219 -4.11 14.32 -9.81
C LEU A 219 -3.82 14.79 -8.38
N VAL A 220 -2.73 14.29 -7.77
CA VAL A 220 -2.26 14.72 -6.45
C VAL A 220 -1.83 16.18 -6.47
N GLU A 221 -1.10 16.62 -7.49
CA GLU A 221 -0.72 18.03 -7.66
C GLU A 221 -1.95 18.93 -7.78
N LYS A 222 -2.91 18.54 -8.60
CA LYS A 222 -4.17 19.28 -8.77
C LYS A 222 -5.00 19.35 -7.48
N ALA A 223 -5.05 18.25 -6.71
CA ALA A 223 -5.87 18.18 -5.50
C ALA A 223 -5.23 18.89 -4.31
N TYR A 224 -3.91 18.80 -4.16
CA TYR A 224 -3.21 19.21 -2.93
C TYR A 224 -2.10 20.23 -3.17
N GLY A 225 -1.77 20.57 -4.42
CA GLY A 225 -0.62 21.44 -4.74
C GLY A 225 0.71 20.83 -4.28
N ILE A 226 0.81 19.51 -4.32
CA ILE A 226 2.05 18.75 -4.14
C ILE A 226 2.65 18.55 -5.54
N PRO A 227 3.88 19.02 -5.82
CA PRO A 227 4.44 18.88 -7.15
C PRO A 227 4.45 17.43 -7.63
N ALA A 228 3.99 17.16 -8.85
CA ALA A 228 3.96 15.81 -9.42
C ALA A 228 5.35 15.15 -9.40
N ALA A 229 6.42 15.93 -9.62
CA ALA A 229 7.79 15.45 -9.58
C ALA A 229 8.17 14.90 -8.19
N ASP A 230 7.71 15.52 -7.09
CA ASP A 230 7.99 15.09 -5.73
C ASP A 230 7.27 13.76 -5.43
N PHE A 231 6.03 13.63 -5.91
CA PHE A 231 5.27 12.38 -5.79
C PHE A 231 5.96 11.24 -6.55
N ILE A 232 6.33 11.45 -7.82
CA ILE A 232 7.03 10.45 -8.64
C ILE A 232 8.38 10.05 -8.03
N ALA A 233 9.13 11.02 -7.49
CA ALA A 233 10.42 10.75 -6.86
C ALA A 233 10.28 9.83 -5.63
N GLN A 234 9.17 9.96 -4.89
CA GLN A 234 8.90 9.15 -3.69
C GLN A 234 8.16 7.84 -4.00
N ALA A 235 7.52 7.70 -5.17
CA ALA A 235 6.77 6.50 -5.56
C ALA A 235 7.71 5.34 -5.92
N LYS A 236 8.55 4.91 -4.96
CA LYS A 236 9.55 3.85 -5.05
C LYS A 236 9.16 2.66 -4.20
N ALA A 237 9.14 1.46 -4.79
CA ALA A 237 8.76 0.25 -4.08
C ALA A 237 9.68 -0.04 -2.87
N SER A 238 10.98 0.20 -3.02
CA SER A 238 11.98 0.01 -1.95
C SER A 238 11.72 0.86 -0.71
N ALA A 239 11.08 2.03 -0.85
CA ALA A 239 10.76 2.91 0.27
C ALA A 239 9.64 2.36 1.17
N TYR A 240 8.82 1.45 0.65
CA TYR A 240 7.63 0.92 1.33
C TYR A 240 7.66 -0.60 1.54
N LEU A 241 8.66 -1.30 1.01
CA LEU A 241 8.76 -2.76 1.05
C LEU A 241 8.71 -3.34 2.47
N ALA A 242 9.26 -2.64 3.46
CA ALA A 242 9.26 -3.11 4.84
C ALA A 242 7.85 -3.24 5.43
N ASP A 243 6.94 -2.35 5.02
CA ASP A 243 5.56 -2.29 5.51
C ASP A 243 4.60 -3.06 4.59
N TYR A 244 4.94 -3.19 3.29
CA TYR A 244 4.11 -3.81 2.26
C TYR A 244 4.87 -4.92 1.51
N PRO A 245 4.94 -6.15 2.05
CA PRO A 245 5.72 -7.25 1.46
C PRO A 245 5.32 -7.64 0.04
N PHE A 246 4.08 -7.33 -0.40
CA PHE A 246 3.63 -7.58 -1.77
C PHE A 246 4.41 -6.77 -2.82
N LEU A 247 5.17 -5.76 -2.42
CA LEU A 247 6.06 -4.98 -3.30
C LEU A 247 7.38 -5.69 -3.62
N SER A 248 7.64 -6.88 -3.04
CA SER A 248 8.94 -7.57 -3.17
C SER A 248 9.32 -7.95 -4.61
N GLU A 249 8.33 -8.07 -5.51
CA GLU A 249 8.54 -8.39 -6.92
C GLU A 249 8.45 -7.16 -7.84
N ALA A 250 8.23 -5.96 -7.29
CA ALA A 250 8.07 -4.73 -8.08
C ALA A 250 9.34 -4.45 -8.89
N ALA A 251 9.20 -4.45 -10.22
CA ALA A 251 10.30 -4.16 -11.12
C ALA A 251 10.58 -2.65 -11.20
N ASP A 252 11.79 -2.28 -11.60
CA ASP A 252 12.25 -0.89 -11.79
C ASP A 252 12.07 -0.01 -10.55
N ASP A 253 11.98 -0.63 -9.37
CA ASP A 253 11.70 0.07 -8.10
C ASP A 253 10.47 0.98 -8.19
N SER A 254 9.45 0.56 -8.92
CA SER A 254 8.26 1.35 -9.25
C SER A 254 7.04 0.90 -8.46
N LEU A 255 6.17 1.85 -8.09
CA LEU A 255 4.83 1.57 -7.57
C LEU A 255 3.76 1.45 -8.68
N GLU A 256 4.18 1.33 -9.97
CA GLU A 256 3.24 1.17 -11.08
C GLU A 256 2.38 -0.10 -10.88
N GLY A 257 1.08 0.06 -10.98
CA GLY A 257 0.09 -0.99 -10.72
C GLY A 257 -0.39 -1.10 -9.28
N PHE A 258 0.35 -0.57 -8.30
CA PHE A 258 0.04 -0.72 -6.87
C PHE A 258 -0.71 0.46 -6.25
N LEU A 259 -0.70 1.64 -6.89
CA LEU A 259 -1.41 2.80 -6.39
C LEU A 259 -2.92 2.65 -6.64
N PHE A 260 -3.62 2.09 -5.65
CA PHE A 260 -5.00 1.63 -5.82
C PHE A 260 -5.96 2.76 -6.19
N PRO A 261 -6.82 2.57 -7.21
CA PRO A 261 -7.79 3.58 -7.65
C PRO A 261 -8.96 3.68 -6.67
N LYS A 262 -9.15 4.84 -6.05
CA LYS A 262 -10.26 5.12 -5.11
C LYS A 262 -10.38 6.62 -4.86
N THR A 263 -11.45 7.02 -4.16
CA THR A 263 -11.55 8.37 -3.59
C THR A 263 -10.97 8.37 -2.19
N TYR A 264 -9.92 9.17 -1.99
CA TYR A 264 -9.24 9.37 -0.72
C TYR A 264 -9.64 10.70 -0.12
N SER A 265 -9.83 10.72 1.20
CA SER A 265 -10.15 11.93 1.94
C SER A 265 -9.12 12.10 3.06
N PHE A 266 -8.47 13.26 3.08
CA PHE A 266 -7.51 13.60 4.12
C PHE A 266 -8.06 14.81 4.88
N SER A 267 -7.94 14.77 6.18
CA SER A 267 -8.46 15.80 7.08
C SER A 267 -7.71 17.13 6.95
N ALA A 268 -6.43 17.08 6.53
CA ALA A 268 -5.60 18.25 6.20
C ALA A 268 -4.87 18.00 4.87
N LYS A 269 -4.08 18.98 4.40
CA LYS A 269 -3.18 18.78 3.25
C LYS A 269 -2.22 17.63 3.58
N PRO A 270 -2.28 16.48 2.86
CA PRO A 270 -1.43 15.35 3.16
C PRO A 270 0.01 15.59 2.69
N THR A 271 0.93 14.81 3.25
CA THR A 271 2.27 14.63 2.66
C THR A 271 2.20 13.61 1.52
N VAL A 272 3.23 13.57 0.67
CA VAL A 272 3.38 12.53 -0.36
C VAL A 272 3.31 11.14 0.24
N ASP A 273 4.04 10.90 1.35
CA ASP A 273 4.06 9.62 2.05
C ASP A 273 2.66 9.18 2.51
N GLN A 274 1.88 10.10 3.07
CA GLN A 274 0.51 9.80 3.52
C GLN A 274 -0.40 9.41 2.36
N VAL A 275 -0.26 10.06 1.20
CA VAL A 275 -1.06 9.72 0.01
C VAL A 275 -0.67 8.34 -0.50
N ILE A 276 0.63 8.06 -0.67
CA ILE A 276 1.12 6.78 -1.16
C ILE A 276 0.71 5.65 -0.21
N ARG A 277 0.90 5.82 1.10
CA ARG A 277 0.49 4.81 2.11
C ARG A 277 -1.01 4.54 2.07
N ALA A 278 -1.83 5.57 2.00
CA ALA A 278 -3.28 5.37 1.89
C ALA A 278 -3.67 4.54 0.65
N MET A 279 -2.97 4.72 -0.47
CA MET A 279 -3.20 3.94 -1.69
C MET A 279 -2.69 2.49 -1.56
N LEU A 280 -1.55 2.28 -0.91
CA LEU A 280 -0.99 0.94 -0.64
C LEU A 280 -1.81 0.18 0.41
N ASP A 281 -2.30 0.84 1.47
CA ASP A 281 -3.20 0.26 2.48
C ASP A 281 -4.49 -0.23 1.82
N GLN A 282 -5.00 0.56 0.87
CA GLN A 282 -6.20 0.17 0.13
C GLN A 282 -5.93 -1.02 -0.80
N TYR A 283 -4.79 -1.05 -1.49
CA TYR A 283 -4.36 -2.23 -2.26
C TYR A 283 -4.21 -3.46 -1.36
N GLN A 284 -3.61 -3.32 -0.19
CA GLN A 284 -3.51 -4.41 0.80
C GLN A 284 -4.87 -4.96 1.18
N THR A 285 -5.85 -4.07 1.38
CA THR A 285 -7.20 -4.43 1.84
C THR A 285 -8.02 -5.06 0.73
N ASP A 286 -8.12 -4.40 -0.43
CA ASP A 286 -9.07 -4.76 -1.49
C ASP A 286 -8.48 -5.79 -2.48
N VAL A 287 -7.16 -5.92 -2.55
CA VAL A 287 -6.48 -6.80 -3.50
C VAL A 287 -5.66 -7.88 -2.79
N ALA A 288 -4.59 -7.51 -2.09
CA ALA A 288 -3.62 -8.49 -1.59
C ALA A 288 -4.20 -9.44 -0.55
N SER A 289 -5.15 -8.97 0.29
CA SER A 289 -5.80 -9.77 1.33
C SER A 289 -7.15 -10.34 0.90
N ALA A 290 -7.81 -9.74 -0.10
CA ALA A 290 -9.17 -10.12 -0.48
C ALA A 290 -9.22 -11.14 -1.63
N LEU A 291 -8.21 -11.18 -2.50
CA LEU A 291 -8.21 -12.04 -3.68
C LEU A 291 -7.36 -13.30 -3.47
N ASP A 292 -7.87 -14.43 -3.93
CA ASP A 292 -7.16 -15.72 -3.90
C ASP A 292 -6.25 -15.86 -5.14
N PHE A 293 -5.08 -15.23 -5.08
CA PHE A 293 -4.07 -15.30 -6.13
C PHE A 293 -3.54 -16.73 -6.34
N GLU A 294 -3.45 -17.53 -5.30
CA GLU A 294 -2.91 -18.88 -5.41
C GLU A 294 -3.85 -19.79 -6.21
N ALA A 295 -5.15 -19.77 -5.89
CA ALA A 295 -6.14 -20.53 -6.64
C ALA A 295 -6.20 -20.07 -8.11
N GLY A 296 -6.24 -18.74 -8.38
CA GLY A 296 -6.28 -18.20 -9.74
C GLY A 296 -5.04 -18.56 -10.55
N ARG A 297 -3.84 -18.39 -10.01
CA ARG A 297 -2.59 -18.76 -10.68
C ARG A 297 -2.50 -20.28 -10.96
N THR A 298 -2.98 -21.10 -10.02
CA THR A 298 -3.05 -22.55 -10.21
C THR A 298 -4.00 -22.90 -11.35
N ALA A 299 -5.16 -22.27 -11.44
CA ALA A 299 -6.09 -22.46 -12.55
C ALA A 299 -5.49 -22.04 -13.91
N ILE A 300 -4.82 -20.88 -13.96
CA ILE A 300 -4.09 -20.39 -15.14
C ILE A 300 -3.02 -21.42 -15.57
N LYS A 301 -2.18 -21.85 -14.65
CA LYS A 301 -1.14 -22.87 -14.92
C LYS A 301 -1.75 -24.15 -15.49
N ASN A 302 -2.82 -24.64 -14.89
CA ASN A 302 -3.47 -25.90 -15.32
C ASN A 302 -4.13 -25.78 -16.71
N ARG A 303 -4.74 -24.64 -17.01
CA ARG A 303 -5.47 -24.45 -18.29
C ARG A 303 -4.55 -24.03 -19.44
N TYR A 304 -3.62 -23.10 -19.18
CA TYR A 304 -2.80 -22.47 -20.22
C TYR A 304 -1.34 -22.94 -20.22
N GLY A 305 -0.88 -23.59 -19.14
CA GLY A 305 0.54 -23.92 -18.94
C GLY A 305 1.42 -22.71 -18.61
N VAL A 306 0.81 -21.58 -18.30
CA VAL A 306 1.51 -20.31 -17.98
C VAL A 306 1.70 -20.20 -16.48
N GLU A 307 2.93 -20.06 -16.05
CA GLU A 307 3.25 -19.79 -14.62
C GLU A 307 3.44 -18.29 -14.44
N LEU A 308 2.63 -17.69 -13.57
CA LEU A 308 2.69 -16.27 -13.25
C LEU A 308 2.94 -16.08 -11.74
N SER A 309 3.72 -15.07 -11.38
CA SER A 309 3.77 -14.56 -10.01
C SER A 309 2.57 -13.63 -9.74
N ASN A 310 2.38 -13.20 -8.49
CA ASN A 310 1.32 -12.24 -8.16
C ASN A 310 1.54 -10.90 -8.89
N TYR A 311 2.79 -10.47 -8.99
CA TYR A 311 3.16 -9.26 -9.73
C TYR A 311 2.87 -9.40 -11.23
N GLN A 312 3.15 -10.57 -11.82
CA GLN A 312 2.85 -10.82 -13.23
C GLN A 312 1.35 -10.89 -13.51
N VAL A 313 0.54 -11.38 -12.56
CA VAL A 313 -0.93 -11.26 -12.64
C VAL A 313 -1.37 -9.80 -12.63
N LEU A 314 -0.80 -8.98 -11.73
CA LEU A 314 -1.07 -7.53 -11.69
C LEU A 314 -0.67 -6.84 -13.00
N ASN A 315 0.48 -7.22 -13.55
CA ASN A 315 0.98 -6.71 -14.83
C ASN A 315 -0.01 -7.04 -15.97
N LEU A 316 -0.42 -8.31 -16.10
CA LEU A 316 -1.42 -8.70 -17.10
C LEU A 316 -2.75 -7.99 -16.89
N ALA A 317 -3.21 -7.87 -15.62
CA ALA A 317 -4.45 -7.18 -15.30
C ALA A 317 -4.42 -5.69 -15.68
N SER A 318 -3.26 -5.04 -15.65
CA SER A 318 -3.10 -3.65 -16.09
C SER A 318 -3.30 -3.51 -17.63
N ILE A 319 -2.94 -4.54 -18.40
CA ILE A 319 -3.19 -4.57 -19.83
C ILE A 319 -4.68 -4.83 -20.08
N VAL A 320 -5.27 -5.80 -19.38
CA VAL A 320 -6.71 -6.12 -19.44
C VAL A 320 -7.56 -4.90 -19.10
N GLU A 321 -7.18 -4.11 -18.08
CA GLU A 321 -7.86 -2.86 -17.70
C GLU A 321 -7.95 -1.86 -18.87
N ARG A 322 -6.92 -1.83 -19.70
CA ARG A 322 -6.82 -0.88 -20.82
C ARG A 322 -7.53 -1.34 -22.09
N GLU A 323 -7.87 -2.63 -22.19
CA GLU A 323 -8.45 -3.26 -23.38
C GLU A 323 -9.94 -3.58 -23.20
N GLY A 324 -10.38 -4.04 -22.03
CA GLY A 324 -11.76 -4.43 -21.76
C GLY A 324 -12.62 -3.29 -21.19
N LEU A 325 -13.84 -3.10 -21.71
CA LEU A 325 -14.75 -2.03 -21.28
C LEU A 325 -15.63 -2.45 -20.08
N ASN A 326 -15.87 -3.74 -19.90
CA ASN A 326 -16.69 -4.30 -18.81
C ASN A 326 -16.10 -5.61 -18.29
N ALA A 327 -16.63 -6.14 -17.20
CA ALA A 327 -16.10 -7.32 -16.51
C ALA A 327 -16.09 -8.59 -17.38
N GLU A 328 -17.12 -8.81 -18.21
CA GLU A 328 -17.22 -9.96 -19.11
C GLU A 328 -16.18 -9.90 -20.22
N GLN A 329 -16.04 -8.76 -20.85
CA GLN A 329 -14.99 -8.50 -21.84
C GLN A 329 -13.59 -8.66 -21.23
N ARG A 330 -13.35 -8.15 -20.04
CA ARG A 330 -12.06 -8.28 -19.34
C ARG A 330 -11.67 -9.74 -19.13
N ALA A 331 -12.61 -10.60 -18.71
CA ALA A 331 -12.35 -12.02 -18.52
C ALA A 331 -12.02 -12.72 -19.87
N HIS A 332 -12.66 -12.32 -20.93
CA HIS A 332 -12.39 -12.87 -22.27
C HIS A 332 -11.06 -12.34 -22.84
N VAL A 333 -10.79 -11.04 -22.71
CA VAL A 333 -9.50 -10.43 -23.09
C VAL A 333 -8.34 -11.08 -22.30
N ALA A 334 -8.54 -11.36 -21.02
CA ALA A 334 -7.55 -12.08 -20.22
C ALA A 334 -7.25 -13.48 -20.80
N SER A 335 -8.28 -14.22 -21.24
CA SER A 335 -8.07 -15.53 -21.87
C SER A 335 -7.29 -15.43 -23.17
N VAL A 336 -7.57 -14.42 -24.01
CA VAL A 336 -6.81 -14.19 -25.26
C VAL A 336 -5.33 -13.95 -24.94
N PHE A 337 -5.01 -13.09 -23.99
CA PHE A 337 -3.62 -12.84 -23.62
C PHE A 337 -2.94 -14.07 -23.01
N LEU A 338 -3.65 -14.86 -22.19
CA LEU A 338 -3.13 -16.11 -21.65
C LEU A 338 -2.90 -17.16 -22.73
N ASN A 339 -3.78 -17.26 -23.73
CA ASN A 339 -3.58 -18.12 -24.91
C ASN A 339 -2.32 -17.69 -25.69
N ARG A 340 -2.10 -16.38 -25.86
CA ARG A 340 -0.88 -15.86 -26.50
C ARG A 340 0.35 -16.13 -25.67
N LEU A 341 0.32 -15.87 -24.34
CA LEU A 341 1.44 -16.13 -23.43
C LEU A 341 1.83 -17.60 -23.37
N SER A 342 0.87 -18.52 -23.50
CA SER A 342 1.15 -19.96 -23.54
C SER A 342 1.98 -20.39 -24.74
N GLY A 343 1.85 -19.69 -25.86
CA GLY A 343 2.45 -20.06 -27.14
C GLY A 343 1.87 -21.33 -27.78
N ASN A 344 0.98 -22.04 -27.09
CA ASN A 344 0.46 -23.34 -27.55
C ASN A 344 -0.36 -23.23 -28.84
N LEU A 345 -1.16 -22.18 -28.96
CA LEU A 345 -2.02 -21.93 -30.13
C LEU A 345 -1.34 -21.07 -31.19
N THR A 346 -0.24 -20.41 -30.87
CA THR A 346 0.51 -19.48 -31.75
C THR A 346 1.78 -20.08 -32.32
N GLY A 347 1.99 -21.39 -32.16
CA GLY A 347 3.20 -22.06 -32.64
C GLY A 347 4.48 -21.64 -31.91
N GLY A 348 4.38 -21.28 -30.62
CA GLY A 348 5.51 -20.87 -29.76
C GLY A 348 5.77 -19.36 -29.74
N VAL A 349 4.97 -18.57 -30.47
CA VAL A 349 5.09 -17.09 -30.45
C VAL A 349 4.26 -16.55 -29.26
N THR A 350 4.90 -15.80 -28.37
CA THR A 350 4.27 -15.28 -27.13
C THR A 350 4.17 -13.75 -27.14
N LEU A 351 3.92 -13.15 -28.31
CA LEU A 351 3.70 -11.72 -28.48
C LEU A 351 2.27 -11.33 -28.08
N LEU A 352 2.12 -10.35 -27.18
CA LEU A 352 0.79 -9.88 -26.78
C LEU A 352 0.13 -8.99 -27.83
N ASN A 353 0.89 -8.24 -28.60
CA ASN A 353 0.41 -7.31 -29.63
C ASN A 353 -0.71 -6.37 -29.13
N SER A 354 -0.50 -5.75 -27.96
CA SER A 354 -1.42 -4.79 -27.37
C SER A 354 -0.91 -3.37 -27.57
N ASP A 355 -1.73 -2.52 -28.16
CA ASP A 355 -1.44 -1.09 -28.33
C ASP A 355 -1.31 -0.39 -26.95
N ALA A 356 -2.05 -0.86 -25.94
CA ALA A 356 -2.03 -0.28 -24.59
C ALA A 356 -0.63 -0.25 -24.00
N THR A 357 0.21 -1.25 -24.29
CA THR A 357 1.60 -1.30 -23.80
C THR A 357 2.46 -0.20 -24.42
N MET A 358 2.20 0.15 -25.67
CA MET A 358 2.91 1.27 -26.33
C MET A 358 2.28 2.63 -26.00
N MET A 359 0.97 2.71 -25.74
CA MET A 359 0.33 3.92 -25.23
C MET A 359 0.91 4.37 -23.90
N TYR A 360 1.36 3.43 -23.06
CA TYR A 360 2.07 3.73 -21.81
C TYR A 360 3.39 4.48 -22.08
N VAL A 361 4.11 4.11 -23.13
CA VAL A 361 5.39 4.72 -23.51
C VAL A 361 5.20 6.08 -24.20
N THR A 362 4.22 6.15 -25.13
CA THR A 362 4.00 7.34 -25.94
C THR A 362 3.15 8.40 -25.23
N GLY A 363 2.44 8.01 -24.18
CA GLY A 363 1.49 8.87 -23.45
C GLY A 363 0.21 9.17 -24.24
N GLY A 364 -0.03 8.51 -25.38
CA GLY A 364 -1.18 8.77 -26.25
C GLY A 364 -1.40 7.71 -27.33
N ALA A 365 -2.17 8.06 -28.37
CA ALA A 365 -2.46 7.16 -29.47
C ALA A 365 -1.18 6.66 -30.16
N VAL A 366 -1.15 5.38 -30.48
CA VAL A 366 0.00 4.69 -31.09
C VAL A 366 -0.07 4.79 -32.61
N THR A 367 1.04 5.16 -33.23
CA THR A 367 1.21 5.19 -34.68
C THR A 367 1.95 3.95 -35.17
N ALA A 368 1.91 3.70 -36.48
CA ALA A 368 2.68 2.61 -37.09
C ALA A 368 4.20 2.75 -36.91
N ASP A 369 4.70 3.97 -36.70
CA ASP A 369 6.11 4.23 -36.45
C ASP A 369 6.47 3.96 -34.98
N ASP A 370 5.54 4.20 -34.04
CA ASP A 370 5.73 3.86 -32.63
C ASP A 370 5.89 2.34 -32.44
N LEU A 371 5.14 1.53 -33.19
CA LEU A 371 5.27 0.06 -33.18
C LEU A 371 6.63 -0.45 -33.68
N LYS A 372 7.44 0.41 -34.31
CA LYS A 372 8.81 0.07 -34.75
C LYS A 372 9.86 0.38 -33.70
N GLN A 373 9.50 1.13 -32.65
CA GLN A 373 10.43 1.53 -31.58
C GLN A 373 10.95 0.31 -30.83
N ASP A 374 12.21 0.39 -30.47
CA ASP A 374 12.86 -0.60 -29.60
C ASP A 374 12.64 -0.22 -28.13
N SER A 375 11.48 -0.60 -27.60
CA SER A 375 11.07 -0.37 -26.23
C SER A 375 10.79 -1.73 -25.58
N PRO A 376 11.18 -1.96 -24.31
CA PRO A 376 10.81 -3.19 -23.60
C PRO A 376 9.30 -3.35 -23.39
N TYR A 377 8.54 -2.26 -23.53
CA TYR A 377 7.07 -2.29 -23.52
C TYR A 377 6.45 -2.60 -24.86
N ASN A 378 7.23 -2.71 -25.93
CA ASN A 378 6.71 -3.01 -27.26
C ASN A 378 6.33 -4.49 -27.36
N SER A 379 5.10 -4.82 -27.02
CA SER A 379 4.56 -6.18 -27.04
C SER A 379 4.34 -6.75 -28.46
N TYR A 380 4.62 -5.97 -29.51
CA TYR A 380 4.71 -6.43 -30.90
C TYR A 380 6.08 -6.99 -31.27
N LYS A 381 7.11 -6.69 -30.46
CA LYS A 381 8.49 -7.11 -30.67
C LYS A 381 9.02 -8.01 -29.58
N ASN A 382 8.62 -7.75 -28.33
CA ASN A 382 9.10 -8.47 -27.19
C ASN A 382 8.10 -9.53 -26.75
N PRO A 383 8.51 -10.79 -26.62
CA PRO A 383 7.66 -11.86 -26.13
C PRO A 383 7.39 -11.73 -24.64
N GLY A 384 6.20 -12.16 -24.20
CA GLY A 384 5.82 -12.15 -22.80
C GLY A 384 5.22 -10.81 -22.33
N LEU A 385 5.23 -10.62 -21.02
CA LEU A 385 4.71 -9.41 -20.38
C LEU A 385 5.75 -8.26 -20.44
N PRO A 386 5.29 -6.99 -20.46
CA PRO A 386 6.20 -5.86 -20.30
C PRO A 386 6.89 -5.86 -18.92
N PRO A 387 7.94 -5.04 -18.70
CA PRO A 387 8.69 -5.04 -17.44
C PRO A 387 7.85 -4.72 -16.20
N THR A 388 6.90 -3.78 -16.33
CA THR A 388 6.02 -3.36 -15.24
C THR A 388 4.56 -3.38 -15.68
N PRO A 389 3.60 -3.31 -14.75
CA PRO A 389 2.24 -2.89 -15.07
C PRO A 389 2.25 -1.55 -15.83
N ILE A 390 1.24 -1.31 -16.63
CA ILE A 390 1.09 -0.08 -17.44
C ILE A 390 0.06 0.90 -16.87
N CYS A 391 -0.59 0.53 -15.79
CA CYS A 391 -1.50 1.37 -14.99
C CYS A 391 -1.90 0.63 -13.72
N SER A 392 -2.59 1.31 -12.81
CA SER A 392 -3.25 0.69 -11.65
C SER A 392 -4.61 0.11 -12.06
N PRO A 393 -4.76 -1.22 -12.10
CA PRO A 393 -6.00 -1.86 -12.53
C PRO A 393 -7.06 -1.83 -11.43
N SER A 394 -8.32 -1.97 -11.83
CA SER A 394 -9.46 -2.24 -10.95
C SER A 394 -9.38 -3.64 -10.32
N VAL A 395 -10.13 -3.86 -9.23
CA VAL A 395 -10.32 -5.21 -8.66
C VAL A 395 -10.91 -6.15 -9.71
N GLU A 396 -11.87 -5.66 -10.50
CA GLU A 396 -12.54 -6.41 -11.56
C GLU A 396 -11.57 -6.92 -12.62
N SER A 397 -10.59 -6.12 -13.03
CA SER A 397 -9.56 -6.55 -13.99
C SER A 397 -8.62 -7.59 -13.42
N ILE A 398 -8.26 -7.47 -12.13
CA ILE A 398 -7.44 -8.48 -11.45
C ILE A 398 -8.23 -9.79 -11.31
N GLN A 399 -9.50 -9.71 -10.90
CA GLN A 399 -10.39 -10.88 -10.82
C GLN A 399 -10.62 -11.54 -12.17
N ALA A 400 -10.84 -10.76 -13.23
CA ALA A 400 -10.98 -11.24 -14.62
C ALA A 400 -9.70 -11.97 -15.08
N THR A 401 -8.54 -11.46 -14.70
CA THR A 401 -7.26 -12.10 -15.02
C THR A 401 -7.06 -13.40 -14.25
N LEU A 402 -7.48 -13.46 -12.98
CA LEU A 402 -7.41 -14.69 -12.17
C LEU A 402 -8.46 -15.74 -12.56
N ASN A 403 -9.59 -15.30 -13.16
CA ASN A 403 -10.71 -16.14 -13.57
C ASN A 403 -11.10 -15.85 -15.03
N PRO A 404 -10.21 -16.13 -15.99
CA PRO A 404 -10.45 -15.85 -17.40
C PRO A 404 -11.57 -16.74 -17.97
N THR A 405 -12.24 -16.26 -19.00
CA THR A 405 -13.18 -17.06 -19.80
C THR A 405 -12.46 -18.27 -20.40
N ASP A 406 -13.11 -19.43 -20.41
CA ASP A 406 -12.56 -20.61 -21.08
C ASP A 406 -12.78 -20.52 -22.61
N SER A 407 -11.78 -20.01 -23.33
CA SER A 407 -11.80 -19.91 -24.79
C SER A 407 -10.44 -20.25 -25.41
N ASN A 408 -10.43 -20.48 -26.72
CA ASN A 408 -9.21 -20.63 -27.52
C ASN A 408 -8.96 -19.40 -28.42
N ASP A 409 -9.69 -18.30 -28.16
CA ASP A 409 -9.54 -17.09 -28.96
C ASP A 409 -8.14 -16.50 -28.81
N LEU A 410 -7.63 -16.01 -29.95
CA LEU A 410 -6.34 -15.36 -30.06
C LEU A 410 -6.44 -13.88 -30.40
N TYR A 411 -7.64 -13.44 -30.81
CA TYR A 411 -7.89 -12.08 -31.26
C TYR A 411 -9.20 -11.55 -30.69
N PHE A 412 -9.25 -10.23 -30.53
CA PHE A 412 -10.46 -9.53 -30.15
C PHE A 412 -10.54 -8.18 -30.89
N TYR A 413 -11.77 -7.74 -31.12
CA TYR A 413 -12.09 -6.40 -31.57
C TYR A 413 -13.24 -5.87 -30.71
N ILE A 414 -12.98 -4.86 -29.93
CA ILE A 414 -13.91 -4.30 -28.96
C ILE A 414 -14.06 -2.80 -29.21
N THR A 415 -15.30 -2.38 -29.38
CA THR A 415 -15.72 -0.99 -29.44
C THR A 415 -16.92 -0.81 -28.51
N GLN A 416 -17.49 0.39 -28.43
CA GLN A 416 -18.71 0.62 -27.64
C GLN A 416 -19.92 -0.18 -28.18
N ASP A 417 -19.95 -0.45 -29.48
CA ASP A 417 -21.12 -1.02 -30.18
C ASP A 417 -20.88 -2.44 -30.74
N LYS A 418 -19.64 -2.90 -30.75
CA LYS A 418 -19.28 -4.19 -31.37
C LYS A 418 -18.23 -4.91 -30.51
N GLU A 419 -18.48 -6.19 -30.31
CA GLU A 419 -17.58 -7.11 -29.65
C GLU A 419 -17.43 -8.36 -30.45
N VAL A 420 -16.20 -8.72 -30.83
CA VAL A 420 -15.89 -9.95 -31.57
C VAL A 420 -14.62 -10.55 -31.00
N PHE A 421 -14.68 -11.84 -30.66
CA PHE A 421 -13.52 -12.68 -30.34
C PHE A 421 -13.37 -13.73 -31.44
N SER A 422 -12.14 -14.12 -31.73
CA SER A 422 -11.85 -15.07 -32.82
C SER A 422 -10.59 -15.87 -32.59
N GLU A 423 -10.61 -17.12 -33.06
CA GLU A 423 -9.47 -18.03 -32.96
C GLU A 423 -8.42 -17.77 -34.04
N THR A 424 -8.86 -17.25 -35.22
CA THR A 424 -8.01 -17.06 -36.38
C THR A 424 -7.90 -15.60 -36.79
N TYR A 425 -6.80 -15.27 -37.47
CA TYR A 425 -6.60 -13.92 -38.01
C TYR A 425 -7.57 -13.57 -39.13
N ASP A 426 -7.95 -14.57 -39.94
CA ASP A 426 -8.92 -14.37 -41.05
C ASP A 426 -10.29 -13.98 -40.52
N GLU A 427 -10.77 -14.60 -39.44
CA GLU A 427 -12.01 -14.22 -38.76
C GLU A 427 -11.90 -12.83 -38.15
N HIS A 428 -10.75 -12.52 -37.50
CA HIS A 428 -10.51 -11.22 -36.96
C HIS A 428 -10.54 -10.10 -38.02
N GLN A 429 -9.97 -10.32 -39.20
CA GLN A 429 -10.02 -9.33 -40.26
C GLN A 429 -11.45 -9.01 -40.69
N GLN A 430 -12.36 -10.00 -40.70
CA GLN A 430 -13.76 -9.81 -41.02
C GLN A 430 -14.52 -8.98 -39.96
N SER A 431 -13.97 -8.85 -38.78
CA SER A 431 -14.58 -8.05 -37.70
C SER A 431 -14.51 -6.55 -37.94
N TRP A 432 -13.68 -6.07 -38.86
CA TRP A 432 -13.52 -4.64 -39.19
C TRP A 432 -14.34 -4.21 -40.42
N GLU A 433 -14.86 -5.16 -41.20
CA GLU A 433 -15.76 -4.91 -42.33
C GLU A 433 -17.21 -4.76 -41.83
#